data_cbbd53b880770137495b749ae85a43a9
#
_entry.id   cbbd53b880770137495b749ae85a43a9
#
_cell.length_a   1.000
_cell.length_b   1.000
_cell.length_c   1.000
_cell.angle_alpha   90.00
_cell.angle_beta   90.00
_cell.angle_gamma   90.00
#
_symmetry.space_group_name_H-M   'P 1'
#
loop_
_entity.id
_entity.type
_entity.pdbx_description
1 polymer ?
#
loop_
_entity_poly.entity_id
_entity_poly.type
_entity_poly.pdbx_seq_one_letter_code
_entity_poly.pdbx_strand_id
1 'polypeptide(L)'
;MKISHLSVLIGCTLAAGAQATMNIQPDPQNPNGYVVSRVDLQAAEQAQTSNPMYAIWSKALETRSNTIVEAIAPGAASNPDNVKRTERVFPQSEWDFLTHMAAPEYTYTRFLKAIGKFPAFCGEYTDGRDSDAICKKSIVTAFAHFSQETGGHIAIDNVSDNPLGLEEWQQALVHVREMGWSEGQAGYTTGCGQNDWQNKRWPCEAGQGYFGRGAKQLSYHFNYGAFSEVMYDGDATVLLKNPALVADSWLNLASAIWFFLTPQAPKPAMLHVIDRTWVPSQREVDAGIGYGFGTTINVINGGIECGEQNKDKGQPVNRIRYWEGLASHYQIPVEADEKNTCWQQTPYGSLNLNGATDVLYTNWDGNWKYYADRPGGYSFECELVGFQTAYSALVPGDYEKCVTNFYGSHASWPEVRVVDKLDPVDPGTQPGGNEWSASKVYVAGDQVTYKGATYKAKWWTQGNDPSLGGPWELVAGTPTEPTPTPDPVPTPDPTPDPEPTPDPTPEPTPDPTPVPGTFIQWEPGVTQVANGEKVTYNGKCFIAKNGPGVWETPTQSNWFWDEISCQ
;
A
#
# COMPACT_ATOMS: atom_id res chain seq x y z
N MET A 1 -8.05 38.23 45.17
CA MET A 1 -7.28 36.99 45.24
C MET A 1 -6.82 36.68 43.84
N LYS A 2 -5.55 36.97 43.53
CA LYS A 2 -4.99 36.81 42.16
C LYS A 2 -4.54 35.38 41.99
N ILE A 3 -5.09 34.67 41.03
CA ILE A 3 -4.65 33.33 40.63
C ILE A 3 -3.67 33.53 39.49
N SER A 4 -2.41 33.16 39.74
CA SER A 4 -1.32 33.16 38.76
C SER A 4 -1.46 31.90 37.89
N HIS A 5 -1.61 32.09 36.59
CA HIS A 5 -1.45 31.03 35.60
C HIS A 5 0.03 30.73 35.39
N LEU A 6 0.47 29.57 35.81
CA LEU A 6 1.80 29.04 35.55
C LEU A 6 1.73 28.28 34.21
N SER A 7 2.16 28.92 33.13
CA SER A 7 2.32 28.28 31.82
C SER A 7 3.57 27.42 31.86
N VAL A 8 3.40 26.08 31.86
CA VAL A 8 4.49 25.15 31.67
C VAL A 8 4.73 25.04 30.16
N LEU A 9 5.77 25.69 29.67
CA LEU A 9 6.32 25.44 28.34
C LEU A 9 7.04 24.07 28.37
N ILE A 10 6.40 23.03 27.84
CA ILE A 10 7.08 21.77 27.50
C ILE A 10 7.83 22.03 26.20
N GLY A 11 9.12 22.30 26.32
CA GLY A 11 10.03 22.33 25.21
C GLY A 11 10.19 20.91 24.66
N CYS A 12 9.55 20.59 23.54
CA CYS A 12 9.90 19.43 22.74
C CYS A 12 11.28 19.68 22.10
N THR A 13 12.34 19.22 22.75
CA THR A 13 13.60 18.99 22.05
C THR A 13 13.37 17.85 21.07
N LEU A 14 13.31 18.18 19.79
CA LEU A 14 13.48 17.21 18.71
C LEU A 14 14.88 16.60 18.90
N ALA A 15 14.94 15.47 19.57
CA ALA A 15 16.09 14.58 19.47
C ALA A 15 16.08 14.10 18.01
N ALA A 16 17.04 14.60 17.21
CA ALA A 16 17.43 13.94 15.98
C ALA A 16 17.86 12.53 16.40
N GLY A 17 16.94 11.55 16.22
CA GLY A 17 17.24 10.16 16.49
C GLY A 17 18.43 9.79 15.61
N ALA A 18 19.53 9.39 16.23
CA ALA A 18 20.58 8.69 15.53
C ALA A 18 19.89 7.49 14.87
N GLN A 19 19.84 7.48 13.53
CA GLN A 19 19.39 6.30 12.79
C GLN A 19 20.26 5.15 13.28
N ALA A 20 19.63 4.13 13.84
CA ALA A 20 20.33 2.92 14.22
C ALA A 20 21.01 2.41 12.95
N THR A 21 22.35 2.31 12.98
CA THR A 21 23.11 1.77 11.87
C THR A 21 22.68 0.32 11.69
N MET A 22 21.98 0.04 10.57
CA MET A 22 21.56 -1.33 10.25
C MET A 22 22.81 -2.20 10.10
N ASN A 23 22.87 -3.28 10.85
CA ASN A 23 23.97 -4.23 10.76
C ASN A 23 23.69 -5.21 9.62
N ILE A 24 24.56 -5.20 8.62
CA ILE A 24 24.42 -5.97 7.38
C ILE A 24 25.67 -6.82 7.22
N GLN A 25 25.50 -8.13 7.06
CA GLN A 25 26.60 -9.07 6.90
C GLN A 25 26.47 -9.83 5.57
N PRO A 26 27.60 -10.25 4.93
CA PRO A 26 27.53 -11.17 3.81
C PRO A 26 26.79 -12.45 4.19
N ASP A 27 25.97 -12.98 3.30
CA ASP A 27 25.26 -14.24 3.56
C ASP A 27 26.19 -15.42 3.34
N PRO A 28 26.51 -16.23 4.40
CA PRO A 28 27.36 -17.42 4.25
C PRO A 28 26.73 -18.50 3.35
N GLN A 29 25.43 -18.43 3.07
CA GLN A 29 24.70 -19.37 2.22
C GLN A 29 24.56 -18.88 0.77
N ASN A 30 24.78 -17.58 0.52
CA ASN A 30 24.67 -16.98 -0.81
C ASN A 30 25.80 -15.97 -1.02
N PRO A 31 26.82 -16.26 -1.86
CA PRO A 31 27.96 -15.37 -2.06
C PRO A 31 27.60 -13.99 -2.65
N ASN A 32 26.42 -13.85 -3.23
CA ASN A 32 25.91 -12.57 -3.77
C ASN A 32 24.82 -11.95 -2.88
N GLY A 33 24.58 -12.52 -1.69
CA GLY A 33 23.54 -12.10 -0.78
C GLY A 33 24.07 -11.47 0.51
N TYR A 34 23.14 -10.88 1.25
CA TYR A 34 23.39 -10.33 2.57
C TYR A 34 22.34 -10.81 3.57
N VAL A 35 22.74 -10.88 4.83
CA VAL A 35 21.84 -11.10 5.95
C VAL A 35 21.65 -9.83 6.75
N VAL A 36 20.40 -9.58 7.14
CA VAL A 36 19.99 -8.51 8.04
C VAL A 36 19.25 -9.10 9.23
N SER A 37 19.37 -8.47 10.40
CA SER A 37 18.66 -8.98 11.58
C SER A 37 17.21 -8.48 11.57
N ARG A 38 16.27 -9.32 12.00
CA ARG A 38 14.88 -8.93 12.20
C ARG A 38 14.76 -7.80 13.21
N VAL A 39 15.61 -7.77 14.22
CA VAL A 39 15.63 -6.69 15.23
C VAL A 39 15.95 -5.35 14.60
N ASP A 40 16.93 -5.29 13.67
CA ASP A 40 17.29 -4.04 12.99
C ASP A 40 16.18 -3.60 12.03
N LEU A 41 15.55 -4.54 11.32
CA LEU A 41 14.38 -4.24 10.48
C LEU A 41 13.21 -3.70 11.30
N GLN A 42 12.92 -4.29 12.45
CA GLN A 42 11.88 -3.79 13.36
C GLN A 42 12.22 -2.39 13.90
N ALA A 43 13.48 -2.12 14.18
CA ALA A 43 13.91 -0.78 14.60
C ALA A 43 13.75 0.25 13.46
N ALA A 44 14.06 -0.11 12.21
CA ALA A 44 13.86 0.73 11.04
C ALA A 44 12.37 1.00 10.76
N GLU A 45 11.52 -0.03 10.89
CA GLU A 45 10.05 0.10 10.82
C GLU A 45 9.53 1.05 11.90
N GLN A 46 9.94 0.83 13.16
CA GLN A 46 9.50 1.65 14.29
C GLN A 46 9.95 3.11 14.16
N ALA A 47 11.12 3.38 13.60
CA ALA A 47 11.60 4.74 13.38
C ALA A 47 10.67 5.51 12.42
N GLN A 48 10.16 4.86 11.38
CA GLN A 48 9.25 5.45 10.40
C GLN A 48 7.79 5.49 10.90
N THR A 49 7.39 4.57 11.77
CA THR A 49 6.04 4.48 12.34
C THR A 49 5.96 5.01 13.78
N SER A 50 6.87 5.91 14.16
CA SER A 50 6.94 6.47 15.52
C SER A 50 5.79 7.42 15.88
N ASN A 51 5.02 7.92 14.89
CA ASN A 51 3.84 8.73 15.16
C ASN A 51 2.79 7.88 15.90
N PRO A 52 2.23 8.37 17.03
CA PRO A 52 1.24 7.61 17.83
C PRO A 52 0.02 7.12 17.04
N MET A 53 -0.32 7.76 15.92
CA MET A 53 -1.44 7.33 15.08
C MET A 53 -1.27 5.92 14.52
N TYR A 54 -0.05 5.46 14.22
CA TYR A 54 0.15 4.08 13.75
C TYR A 54 -0.29 3.05 14.79
N ALA A 55 0.05 3.27 16.06
CA ALA A 55 -0.40 2.39 17.14
C ALA A 55 -1.93 2.43 17.32
N ILE A 56 -2.56 3.60 17.15
CA ILE A 56 -4.01 3.77 17.20
C ILE A 56 -4.68 3.02 16.06
N TRP A 57 -4.17 3.17 14.83
CA TRP A 57 -4.70 2.47 13.65
C TRP A 57 -4.54 0.95 13.77
N SER A 58 -3.34 0.48 14.15
CA SER A 58 -3.10 -0.95 14.34
C SER A 58 -4.04 -1.54 15.38
N LYS A 59 -4.27 -0.84 16.50
CA LYS A 59 -5.23 -1.25 17.52
C LYS A 59 -6.68 -1.26 17.01
N ALA A 60 -7.06 -0.30 16.18
CA ALA A 60 -8.41 -0.25 15.59
C ALA A 60 -8.65 -1.41 14.61
N LEU A 61 -7.59 -1.93 13.99
CA LEU A 61 -7.65 -3.06 13.06
C LEU A 61 -7.44 -4.43 13.72
N GLU A 62 -7.20 -4.50 15.03
CA GLU A 62 -7.17 -5.77 15.75
C GLU A 62 -8.47 -6.56 15.54
N THR A 63 -8.34 -7.88 15.43
CA THR A 63 -9.47 -8.78 15.20
C THR A 63 -9.56 -9.86 16.26
N ARG A 64 -10.78 -10.36 16.51
CA ARG A 64 -10.99 -11.58 17.32
C ARG A 64 -10.89 -12.83 16.46
N SER A 65 -10.52 -13.95 17.09
CA SER A 65 -10.55 -15.25 16.41
C SER A 65 -11.95 -15.58 15.90
N ASN A 66 -12.03 -16.25 14.77
CA ASN A 66 -13.30 -16.64 14.17
C ASN A 66 -14.11 -17.58 15.10
N THR A 67 -13.45 -18.37 15.95
CA THR A 67 -14.12 -19.20 16.97
C THR A 67 -14.99 -18.35 17.93
N ILE A 68 -14.47 -17.21 18.40
CA ILE A 68 -15.24 -16.29 19.26
C ILE A 68 -16.37 -15.65 18.45
N VAL A 69 -16.08 -15.22 17.21
CA VAL A 69 -17.08 -14.56 16.35
C VAL A 69 -18.24 -15.50 16.01
N GLU A 70 -17.95 -16.74 15.68
CA GLU A 70 -19.00 -17.74 15.34
C GLU A 70 -19.92 -18.07 16.51
N ALA A 71 -19.45 -17.93 17.75
CA ALA A 71 -20.24 -18.13 18.96
C ALA A 71 -21.18 -16.95 19.30
N ILE A 72 -21.06 -15.81 18.61
CA ILE A 72 -21.91 -14.63 18.85
C ILE A 72 -23.35 -14.91 18.40
N ALA A 73 -24.27 -14.65 19.31
CA ALA A 73 -25.71 -14.75 19.06
C ALA A 73 -26.45 -13.63 19.81
N PRO A 74 -27.59 -13.14 19.30
CA PRO A 74 -28.37 -12.12 19.98
C PRO A 74 -28.72 -12.49 21.45
N GLY A 75 -28.44 -11.58 22.38
CA GLY A 75 -28.71 -11.75 23.80
C GLY A 75 -27.77 -12.69 24.55
N ALA A 76 -26.75 -13.27 23.90
CA ALA A 76 -25.86 -14.21 24.57
C ALA A 76 -24.99 -13.52 25.64
N ALA A 77 -24.99 -14.05 26.87
CA ALA A 77 -24.19 -13.51 27.96
C ALA A 77 -22.67 -13.54 27.67
N SER A 78 -22.22 -14.46 26.83
CA SER A 78 -20.84 -14.62 26.39
C SER A 78 -20.40 -13.63 25.28
N ASN A 79 -21.33 -12.82 24.75
CA ASN A 79 -20.98 -11.85 23.74
C ASN A 79 -19.87 -10.89 24.21
N PRO A 80 -18.93 -10.50 23.35
CA PRO A 80 -17.95 -9.46 23.68
C PRO A 80 -18.61 -8.11 24.05
N ASP A 81 -17.92 -7.27 24.80
CA ASP A 81 -18.48 -6.03 25.35
C ASP A 81 -18.93 -5.04 24.27
N ASN A 82 -18.18 -4.94 23.15
CA ASN A 82 -18.60 -4.10 22.01
C ASN A 82 -19.89 -4.62 21.35
N VAL A 83 -20.10 -5.94 21.31
CA VAL A 83 -21.36 -6.54 20.85
C VAL A 83 -22.50 -6.24 21.80
N LYS A 84 -22.29 -6.43 23.11
CA LYS A 84 -23.28 -6.06 24.14
C LYS A 84 -23.66 -4.58 24.11
N ARG A 85 -22.66 -3.69 23.84
CA ARG A 85 -22.92 -2.26 23.62
C ARG A 85 -23.80 -2.05 22.40
N THR A 86 -23.48 -2.72 21.30
CA THR A 86 -24.30 -2.65 20.09
C THR A 86 -25.74 -3.07 20.37
N GLU A 87 -25.94 -4.19 21.02
CA GLU A 87 -27.30 -4.67 21.38
C GLU A 87 -28.07 -3.68 22.25
N ARG A 88 -27.38 -2.94 23.12
CA ARG A 88 -28.00 -1.91 23.98
C ARG A 88 -28.37 -0.65 23.23
N VAL A 89 -27.49 -0.14 22.33
CA VAL A 89 -27.70 1.14 21.65
C VAL A 89 -28.44 0.99 20.33
N PHE A 90 -28.42 -0.21 19.74
CA PHE A 90 -29.04 -0.57 18.46
C PHE A 90 -29.54 -2.02 18.52
N PRO A 91 -30.66 -2.25 19.29
CA PRO A 91 -31.25 -3.59 19.42
C PRO A 91 -31.83 -4.11 18.12
N GLN A 92 -32.21 -5.39 18.10
CA GLN A 92 -32.77 -6.04 16.92
C GLN A 92 -33.99 -5.30 16.33
N SER A 93 -34.81 -4.68 17.16
CA SER A 93 -35.96 -3.89 16.69
C SER A 93 -35.56 -2.72 15.80
N GLU A 94 -34.42 -2.07 16.09
CA GLU A 94 -33.87 -1.01 15.24
C GLU A 94 -33.25 -1.55 13.94
N TRP A 95 -32.60 -2.71 14.01
CA TRP A 95 -32.17 -3.44 12.83
C TRP A 95 -33.36 -3.75 11.92
N ASP A 96 -34.41 -4.37 12.46
CA ASP A 96 -35.61 -4.75 11.70
C ASP A 96 -36.29 -3.53 11.09
N PHE A 97 -36.29 -2.38 11.80
CA PHE A 97 -36.84 -1.11 11.35
C PHE A 97 -36.09 -0.54 10.12
N LEU A 98 -34.78 -0.74 10.02
CA LEU A 98 -33.97 -0.24 8.89
C LEU A 98 -33.81 -1.24 7.74
N THR A 99 -34.19 -2.50 7.95
CA THR A 99 -33.88 -3.61 7.04
C THR A 99 -35.11 -4.38 6.56
N HIS A 100 -36.28 -3.73 6.53
CA HIS A 100 -37.52 -4.36 6.05
C HIS A 100 -37.41 -4.95 4.64
N MET A 101 -36.59 -4.35 3.78
CA MET A 101 -36.37 -4.73 2.39
C MET A 101 -35.03 -5.44 2.18
N ALA A 102 -34.28 -5.70 3.22
CA ALA A 102 -32.95 -6.27 3.10
C ALA A 102 -32.98 -7.67 2.49
N ALA A 103 -31.93 -8.00 1.72
CA ALA A 103 -31.70 -9.35 1.24
C ALA A 103 -31.58 -10.33 2.42
N PRO A 104 -32.08 -11.58 2.29
CA PRO A 104 -32.12 -12.54 3.39
C PRO A 104 -30.74 -12.92 3.94
N GLU A 105 -29.69 -12.66 3.20
CA GLU A 105 -28.30 -12.83 3.62
C GLU A 105 -27.88 -11.82 4.69
N TYR A 106 -28.58 -10.70 4.83
CA TYR A 106 -28.31 -9.74 5.89
C TYR A 106 -29.21 -10.03 7.11
N THR A 107 -28.61 -10.40 8.20
CA THR A 107 -29.32 -10.68 9.46
C THR A 107 -28.69 -9.96 10.62
N TYR A 108 -29.47 -9.68 11.67
CA TYR A 108 -28.95 -9.09 12.89
C TYR A 108 -27.82 -9.89 13.53
N THR A 109 -27.93 -11.23 13.52
CA THR A 109 -26.85 -12.11 13.99
C THR A 109 -25.56 -11.91 13.20
N ARG A 110 -25.63 -11.78 11.86
CA ARG A 110 -24.46 -11.50 11.03
C ARG A 110 -23.90 -10.10 11.28
N PHE A 111 -24.76 -9.13 11.57
CA PHE A 111 -24.33 -7.78 11.97
C PHE A 111 -23.54 -7.81 13.28
N LEU A 112 -24.06 -8.50 14.30
CA LEU A 112 -23.36 -8.67 15.58
C LEU A 112 -22.03 -9.41 15.41
N LYS A 113 -21.95 -10.44 14.55
CA LYS A 113 -20.71 -11.15 14.22
C LYS A 113 -19.70 -10.22 13.55
N ALA A 114 -20.13 -9.43 12.58
CA ALA A 114 -19.29 -8.46 11.91
C ALA A 114 -18.68 -7.44 12.88
N ILE A 115 -19.49 -6.88 13.77
CA ILE A 115 -19.01 -5.98 14.84
C ILE A 115 -18.11 -6.72 15.81
N GLY A 116 -18.48 -7.94 16.19
CA GLY A 116 -17.70 -8.76 17.10
C GLY A 116 -16.30 -9.12 16.60
N LYS A 117 -16.11 -9.19 15.29
CA LYS A 117 -14.78 -9.41 14.69
C LYS A 117 -13.81 -8.27 15.03
N PHE A 118 -14.30 -7.02 15.09
CA PHE A 118 -13.50 -5.82 15.28
C PHE A 118 -13.77 -5.15 16.64
N PRO A 119 -12.92 -5.36 17.66
CA PRO A 119 -13.12 -4.79 19.01
C PRO A 119 -13.26 -3.27 19.04
N ALA A 120 -12.65 -2.56 18.09
CA ALA A 120 -12.67 -1.09 18.05
C ALA A 120 -14.02 -0.53 17.61
N PHE A 121 -14.78 -1.24 16.75
CA PHE A 121 -16.11 -0.79 16.38
C PHE A 121 -17.06 -0.97 17.56
N CYS A 122 -17.70 0.09 18.02
CA CYS A 122 -18.44 0.13 19.28
C CYS A 122 -17.59 -0.23 20.52
N GLY A 123 -16.28 0.03 20.46
CA GLY A 123 -15.33 -0.22 21.55
C GLY A 123 -15.53 0.68 22.76
N GLU A 124 -14.82 0.38 23.85
CA GLU A 124 -14.79 1.21 25.05
C GLU A 124 -13.80 2.34 24.93
N TYR A 125 -14.21 3.56 25.27
CA TYR A 125 -13.33 4.73 25.42
C TYR A 125 -13.11 4.99 26.92
N THR A 126 -11.86 4.96 27.35
CA THR A 126 -11.49 5.14 28.78
C THR A 126 -10.99 6.56 29.08
N ASP A 127 -11.08 7.45 28.12
CA ASP A 127 -10.58 8.84 28.17
C ASP A 127 -11.68 9.87 28.45
N GLY A 128 -12.89 9.41 28.80
CA GLY A 128 -14.04 10.24 29.13
C GLY A 128 -15.00 10.53 27.97
N ARG A 129 -14.68 10.04 26.74
CA ARG A 129 -15.63 10.09 25.62
C ARG A 129 -16.82 9.13 25.88
N ASP A 130 -17.99 9.49 25.38
CA ASP A 130 -19.18 8.66 25.49
C ASP A 130 -19.17 7.51 24.49
N SER A 131 -18.81 6.32 24.94
CA SER A 131 -18.70 5.11 24.11
C SER A 131 -20.02 4.70 23.47
N ASP A 132 -21.17 4.91 24.17
CA ASP A 132 -22.48 4.58 23.64
C ASP A 132 -22.92 5.55 22.54
N ALA A 133 -22.68 6.85 22.74
CA ALA A 133 -22.97 7.87 21.73
C ALA A 133 -22.12 7.69 20.46
N ILE A 134 -20.81 7.40 20.61
CA ILE A 134 -19.92 7.14 19.49
C ILE A 134 -20.34 5.86 18.75
N CYS A 135 -20.66 4.78 19.46
CA CYS A 135 -21.15 3.55 18.85
C CYS A 135 -22.42 3.80 18.03
N LYS A 136 -23.41 4.49 18.62
CA LYS A 136 -24.65 4.82 17.93
C LYS A 136 -24.43 5.68 16.69
N LYS A 137 -23.60 6.73 16.78
CA LYS A 137 -23.23 7.59 15.64
C LYS A 137 -22.50 6.83 14.54
N SER A 138 -21.60 5.90 14.91
CA SER A 138 -20.88 5.04 13.95
C SER A 138 -21.83 4.11 13.20
N ILE A 139 -22.79 3.48 13.88
CA ILE A 139 -23.80 2.61 13.27
C ILE A 139 -24.68 3.43 12.30
N VAL A 140 -25.19 4.58 12.74
CA VAL A 140 -26.01 5.48 11.92
C VAL A 140 -25.27 5.95 10.67
N THR A 141 -23.99 6.31 10.82
CA THR A 141 -23.13 6.67 9.70
C THR A 141 -22.95 5.52 8.72
N ALA A 142 -22.70 4.30 9.23
CA ALA A 142 -22.57 3.11 8.39
C ALA A 142 -23.85 2.82 7.61
N PHE A 143 -25.03 2.91 8.26
CA PHE A 143 -26.33 2.69 7.61
C PHE A 143 -26.64 3.74 6.53
N ALA A 144 -26.25 5.00 6.72
CA ALA A 144 -26.39 6.01 5.65
C ALA A 144 -25.59 5.64 4.39
N HIS A 145 -24.39 5.07 4.56
CA HIS A 145 -23.63 4.53 3.45
C HIS A 145 -24.24 3.25 2.88
N PHE A 146 -24.73 2.33 3.70
CA PHE A 146 -25.38 1.10 3.24
C PHE A 146 -26.65 1.39 2.42
N SER A 147 -27.44 2.39 2.83
CA SER A 147 -28.62 2.81 2.07
C SER A 147 -28.25 3.35 0.69
N GLN A 148 -27.09 3.98 0.52
CA GLN A 148 -26.63 4.45 -0.78
C GLN A 148 -25.98 3.32 -1.60
N GLU A 149 -25.15 2.47 -1.01
CA GLU A 149 -24.41 1.44 -1.76
C GLU A 149 -25.29 0.26 -2.19
N THR A 150 -26.24 -0.11 -1.35
CA THR A 150 -26.99 -1.37 -1.48
C THR A 150 -28.49 -1.24 -1.21
N GLY A 151 -28.99 -0.03 -1.06
CA GLY A 151 -30.39 0.23 -0.77
C GLY A 151 -31.33 0.07 -1.95
N GLY A 152 -32.63 0.14 -1.68
CA GLY A 152 -33.68 0.02 -2.69
C GLY A 152 -33.88 1.27 -3.55
N HIS A 153 -33.60 2.47 -2.99
CA HIS A 153 -33.80 3.77 -3.64
C HIS A 153 -35.20 3.96 -4.24
N ILE A 154 -36.21 3.38 -3.58
CA ILE A 154 -37.58 3.39 -4.08
C ILE A 154 -38.31 4.55 -3.38
N ALA A 155 -38.86 5.46 -4.17
CA ALA A 155 -39.60 6.62 -3.67
C ALA A 155 -40.77 6.19 -2.77
N ILE A 156 -41.06 6.99 -1.74
CA ILE A 156 -42.11 6.71 -0.75
C ILE A 156 -43.53 6.59 -1.37
N ASP A 157 -43.77 7.30 -2.45
CA ASP A 157 -45.03 7.32 -3.19
C ASP A 157 -45.14 6.22 -4.26
N ASN A 158 -44.08 5.43 -4.48
CA ASN A 158 -44.12 4.24 -5.35
C ASN A 158 -44.76 3.05 -4.59
N VAL A 159 -46.10 3.07 -4.48
CA VAL A 159 -46.85 2.06 -3.74
C VAL A 159 -46.67 0.65 -4.31
N SER A 160 -46.33 0.50 -5.60
CA SER A 160 -46.08 -0.82 -6.21
C SER A 160 -44.87 -1.51 -5.65
N ASP A 161 -43.76 -0.79 -5.59
CA ASP A 161 -42.46 -1.37 -5.20
C ASP A 161 -42.10 -1.06 -3.73
N ASN A 162 -42.80 -0.11 -3.12
CA ASN A 162 -42.67 0.28 -1.73
C ASN A 162 -44.04 0.28 -1.02
N PRO A 163 -44.69 -0.86 -0.90
CA PRO A 163 -46.06 -0.94 -0.34
C PRO A 163 -46.15 -0.56 1.14
N LEU A 164 -45.04 -0.53 1.85
CA LEU A 164 -44.96 -0.12 3.25
C LEU A 164 -44.79 1.39 3.42
N GLY A 165 -44.58 2.14 2.32
CA GLY A 165 -44.32 3.59 2.36
C GLY A 165 -43.08 3.95 3.17
N LEU A 166 -42.00 3.17 3.02
CA LEU A 166 -40.73 3.38 3.71
C LEU A 166 -39.99 4.56 3.10
N GLU A 167 -39.42 5.40 3.95
CA GLU A 167 -38.43 6.38 3.51
C GLU A 167 -37.20 5.66 2.91
N GLU A 168 -36.53 6.26 1.94
CA GLU A 168 -35.39 5.62 1.27
C GLU A 168 -34.26 5.26 2.24
N TRP A 169 -34.05 6.04 3.32
CA TRP A 169 -33.06 5.73 4.36
C TRP A 169 -33.43 4.49 5.23
N GLN A 170 -34.67 3.99 5.13
CA GLN A 170 -35.12 2.73 5.75
C GLN A 170 -35.00 1.52 4.83
N GLN A 171 -34.45 1.69 3.66
CA GLN A 171 -34.33 0.68 2.62
C GLN A 171 -32.89 0.18 2.42
N ALA A 172 -32.11 0.11 3.51
CA ALA A 172 -30.72 -0.38 3.47
C ALA A 172 -30.63 -1.87 3.13
N LEU A 173 -29.50 -2.29 2.55
CA LEU A 173 -29.12 -3.69 2.41
C LEU A 173 -30.02 -4.55 1.49
N VAL A 174 -30.64 -3.95 0.48
CA VAL A 174 -31.49 -4.66 -0.51
C VAL A 174 -30.65 -5.55 -1.42
N HIS A 175 -29.45 -5.11 -1.76
CA HIS A 175 -28.57 -5.82 -2.69
C HIS A 175 -27.32 -6.35 -1.96
N VAL A 176 -27.14 -7.66 -1.93
CA VAL A 176 -25.92 -8.27 -1.36
C VAL A 176 -24.84 -8.50 -2.42
N ARG A 177 -25.25 -8.59 -3.70
CA ARG A 177 -24.40 -8.70 -4.89
C ARG A 177 -24.65 -7.53 -5.82
N GLU A 178 -23.64 -7.10 -6.52
CA GLU A 178 -23.73 -6.07 -7.53
C GLU A 178 -24.77 -6.43 -8.61
N MET A 179 -25.62 -5.49 -8.97
CA MET A 179 -26.67 -5.69 -9.96
C MET A 179 -26.08 -6.06 -11.32
N GLY A 180 -26.67 -7.09 -11.96
CA GLY A 180 -26.20 -7.61 -13.24
C GLY A 180 -25.09 -8.65 -13.14
N TRP A 181 -24.64 -9.01 -11.93
CA TRP A 181 -23.63 -10.03 -11.68
C TRP A 181 -24.21 -11.22 -10.91
N SER A 182 -23.71 -12.41 -11.22
CA SER A 182 -24.11 -13.67 -10.56
C SER A 182 -22.90 -14.55 -10.26
N GLU A 183 -23.04 -15.43 -9.26
CA GLU A 183 -21.97 -16.38 -8.93
C GLU A 183 -21.65 -17.30 -10.12
N GLY A 184 -20.35 -17.62 -10.25
CA GLY A 184 -19.82 -18.37 -11.39
C GLY A 184 -19.57 -17.53 -12.65
N GLN A 185 -19.89 -16.23 -12.63
CA GLN A 185 -19.56 -15.31 -13.70
C GLN A 185 -18.19 -14.71 -13.45
N ALA A 186 -17.24 -14.97 -14.36
CA ALA A 186 -15.92 -14.32 -14.33
C ALA A 186 -16.06 -12.84 -14.65
N GLY A 187 -15.42 -11.99 -13.85
CA GLY A 187 -15.42 -10.54 -14.07
C GLY A 187 -14.66 -9.81 -12.97
N TYR A 188 -14.48 -8.50 -13.14
CA TYR A 188 -13.61 -7.69 -12.27
C TYR A 188 -12.20 -8.28 -12.17
N THR A 189 -11.75 -8.90 -13.27
CA THR A 189 -10.41 -9.48 -13.43
C THR A 189 -9.42 -8.49 -14.04
N THR A 190 -9.86 -7.27 -14.33
CA THR A 190 -8.99 -6.15 -14.66
C THR A 190 -8.05 -5.92 -13.48
N GLY A 191 -6.76 -6.04 -13.70
CA GLY A 191 -5.76 -6.04 -12.61
C GLY A 191 -5.18 -7.42 -12.31
N CYS A 192 -5.84 -8.51 -12.68
CA CYS A 192 -5.30 -9.87 -12.54
C CYS A 192 -4.03 -10.11 -13.40
N GLY A 193 -3.66 -9.21 -14.27
CA GLY A 193 -2.45 -9.25 -15.08
C GLY A 193 -1.89 -7.87 -15.41
N GLN A 194 -2.47 -6.79 -14.87
CA GLN A 194 -2.09 -5.42 -15.21
C GLN A 194 -1.09 -4.78 -14.23
N ASN A 195 -1.10 -5.23 -12.97
CA ASN A 195 -0.18 -4.76 -11.95
C ASN A 195 0.48 -5.96 -11.30
N ASP A 196 1.73 -6.21 -11.63
CA ASP A 196 2.48 -7.37 -11.16
C ASP A 196 2.44 -7.56 -9.65
N TRP A 197 2.50 -6.48 -8.87
CA TRP A 197 2.48 -6.58 -7.42
C TRP A 197 1.13 -7.06 -6.88
N GLN A 198 -0.01 -6.60 -7.43
CA GLN A 198 -1.35 -7.03 -7.02
C GLN A 198 -1.59 -8.50 -7.34
N ASN A 199 -1.22 -8.90 -8.55
CA ASN A 199 -1.37 -10.29 -8.99
C ASN A 199 -0.35 -11.23 -8.30
N LYS A 200 0.83 -10.74 -7.97
CA LYS A 200 1.87 -11.51 -7.29
C LYS A 200 1.49 -11.81 -5.84
N ARG A 201 0.94 -10.83 -5.11
CA ARG A 201 0.50 -11.03 -3.72
C ARG A 201 -0.87 -11.69 -3.62
N TRP A 202 -1.82 -11.29 -4.45
CA TRP A 202 -3.22 -11.76 -4.43
C TRP A 202 -3.65 -12.24 -5.82
N PRO A 203 -3.14 -13.40 -6.29
CA PRO A 203 -3.43 -13.89 -7.63
C PRO A 203 -4.92 -14.20 -7.81
N CYS A 204 -5.44 -13.85 -8.99
CA CYS A 204 -6.79 -14.24 -9.33
C CYS A 204 -6.91 -15.76 -9.49
N GLU A 205 -7.94 -16.34 -8.92
CA GLU A 205 -8.30 -17.74 -9.15
C GLU A 205 -9.09 -17.88 -10.46
N ALA A 206 -8.74 -18.90 -11.26
CA ALA A 206 -9.38 -19.12 -12.55
C ALA A 206 -10.90 -19.34 -12.42
N GLY A 207 -11.68 -18.65 -13.24
CA GLY A 207 -13.13 -18.76 -13.24
C GLY A 207 -13.85 -17.97 -12.15
N GLN A 208 -13.14 -17.31 -11.23
CA GLN A 208 -13.76 -16.47 -10.21
C GLN A 208 -14.01 -15.04 -10.70
N GLY A 209 -15.08 -14.44 -10.19
CA GLY A 209 -15.42 -13.03 -10.40
C GLY A 209 -15.37 -12.26 -9.09
N TYR A 210 -14.66 -11.12 -9.12
CA TYR A 210 -14.45 -10.27 -7.95
C TYR A 210 -15.30 -8.99 -8.02
N PHE A 211 -16.56 -9.15 -8.48
CA PHE A 211 -17.54 -8.06 -8.49
C PHE A 211 -18.01 -7.70 -7.06
N GLY A 212 -18.74 -6.60 -6.95
CA GLY A 212 -19.19 -6.05 -5.68
C GLY A 212 -20.05 -7.01 -4.85
N ARG A 213 -19.65 -7.28 -3.59
CA ARG A 213 -20.41 -8.08 -2.63
C ARG A 213 -20.43 -7.43 -1.25
N GLY A 214 -21.54 -7.66 -0.53
CA GLY A 214 -21.75 -7.17 0.82
C GLY A 214 -22.12 -5.68 0.89
N ALA A 215 -22.31 -5.18 2.10
CA ALA A 215 -22.84 -3.84 2.38
C ALA A 215 -21.98 -2.67 1.85
N LYS A 216 -20.69 -2.91 1.60
CA LYS A 216 -19.74 -1.94 1.03
C LYS A 216 -19.47 -2.18 -0.46
N GLN A 217 -20.00 -3.28 -1.04
CA GLN A 217 -19.69 -3.67 -2.42
C GLN A 217 -18.18 -3.90 -2.62
N LEU A 218 -17.58 -4.78 -1.78
CA LEU A 218 -16.18 -5.17 -1.90
C LEU A 218 -15.91 -5.71 -3.30
N SER A 219 -15.00 -5.08 -4.05
CA SER A 219 -14.71 -5.37 -5.46
C SER A 219 -13.20 -5.49 -5.68
N TYR A 220 -12.79 -6.18 -6.74
CA TYR A 220 -11.42 -6.46 -7.17
C TYR A 220 -10.65 -7.45 -6.29
N HIS A 221 -9.90 -8.35 -6.94
CA HIS A 221 -9.18 -9.45 -6.30
C HIS A 221 -8.24 -9.00 -5.17
N PHE A 222 -7.55 -7.87 -5.33
CA PHE A 222 -6.61 -7.36 -4.31
C PHE A 222 -7.33 -6.92 -3.03
N ASN A 223 -8.56 -6.43 -3.11
CA ASN A 223 -9.36 -6.14 -1.93
C ASN A 223 -9.91 -7.41 -1.28
N TYR A 224 -10.30 -8.42 -2.09
CA TYR A 224 -10.70 -9.73 -1.57
C TYR A 224 -9.53 -10.43 -0.88
N GLY A 225 -8.32 -10.40 -1.48
CA GLY A 225 -7.12 -10.98 -0.90
C GLY A 225 -6.72 -10.31 0.42
N ALA A 226 -6.65 -8.99 0.44
CA ALA A 226 -6.32 -8.22 1.64
C ALA A 226 -7.38 -8.43 2.76
N PHE A 227 -8.67 -8.44 2.42
CA PHE A 227 -9.73 -8.73 3.37
C PHE A 227 -9.67 -10.18 3.88
N SER A 228 -9.32 -11.15 3.01
CA SER A 228 -9.11 -12.54 3.40
C SER A 228 -7.99 -12.68 4.45
N GLU A 229 -6.85 -12.02 4.23
CA GLU A 229 -5.74 -12.02 5.20
C GLU A 229 -6.19 -11.55 6.58
N VAL A 230 -7.00 -10.49 6.65
CA VAL A 230 -7.54 -9.97 7.93
C VAL A 230 -8.55 -10.94 8.56
N MET A 231 -9.36 -11.64 7.76
CA MET A 231 -10.40 -12.54 8.26
C MET A 231 -9.89 -13.93 8.63
N TYR A 232 -8.79 -14.38 7.99
CA TYR A 232 -8.28 -15.75 8.07
C TYR A 232 -6.79 -15.80 8.41
N ASP A 233 -6.37 -15.00 9.40
CA ASP A 233 -5.03 -15.04 10.01
C ASP A 233 -3.87 -15.02 8.99
N GLY A 234 -3.98 -14.17 7.97
CA GLY A 234 -2.97 -13.99 6.93
C GLY A 234 -3.17 -14.85 5.66
N ASP A 235 -4.23 -15.68 5.59
CA ASP A 235 -4.52 -16.48 4.39
C ASP A 235 -5.37 -15.70 3.38
N ALA A 236 -4.71 -15.14 2.35
CA ALA A 236 -5.37 -14.47 1.25
C ALA A 236 -6.22 -15.41 0.37
N THR A 237 -5.91 -16.71 0.36
CA THR A 237 -6.45 -17.65 -0.64
C THR A 237 -7.91 -18.03 -0.40
N VAL A 238 -8.41 -17.89 0.83
CA VAL A 238 -9.79 -18.29 1.18
C VAL A 238 -10.81 -17.53 0.35
N LEU A 239 -10.75 -16.19 0.34
CA LEU A 239 -11.70 -15.36 -0.42
C LEU A 239 -11.31 -15.21 -1.90
N LEU A 240 -10.05 -15.40 -2.24
CA LEU A 240 -9.65 -15.44 -3.66
C LEU A 240 -10.24 -16.67 -4.36
N LYS A 241 -10.27 -17.84 -3.68
CA LYS A 241 -10.87 -19.08 -4.20
C LYS A 241 -12.39 -19.12 -4.07
N ASN A 242 -12.94 -18.47 -3.04
CA ASN A 242 -14.36 -18.51 -2.74
C ASN A 242 -14.92 -17.10 -2.47
N PRO A 243 -14.93 -16.20 -3.47
CA PRO A 243 -15.39 -14.82 -3.28
C PRO A 243 -16.87 -14.73 -2.84
N ALA A 244 -17.70 -15.74 -3.15
CA ALA A 244 -19.09 -15.83 -2.75
C ALA A 244 -19.29 -15.78 -1.22
N LEU A 245 -18.30 -16.23 -0.44
CA LEU A 245 -18.35 -16.17 1.03
C LEU A 245 -18.59 -14.74 1.56
N VAL A 246 -18.13 -13.73 0.81
CA VAL A 246 -18.37 -12.32 1.18
C VAL A 246 -19.86 -11.99 1.14
N ALA A 247 -20.64 -12.55 0.23
CA ALA A 247 -22.08 -12.36 0.19
C ALA A 247 -22.83 -13.30 1.16
N ASP A 248 -22.41 -14.56 1.22
CA ASP A 248 -23.19 -15.67 1.81
C ASP A 248 -22.97 -15.83 3.32
N SER A 249 -22.05 -15.10 3.92
CA SER A 249 -21.74 -15.17 5.36
C SER A 249 -21.82 -13.81 6.04
N TRP A 250 -21.47 -13.75 7.35
CA TRP A 250 -21.35 -12.48 8.09
C TRP A 250 -20.26 -11.56 7.53
N LEU A 251 -19.43 -12.05 6.61
CA LEU A 251 -18.44 -11.24 5.90
C LEU A 251 -19.09 -10.15 5.04
N ASN A 252 -20.37 -10.29 4.68
CA ASN A 252 -21.13 -9.29 3.93
C ASN A 252 -21.21 -7.92 4.65
N LEU A 253 -21.20 -7.94 5.98
CA LEU A 253 -21.17 -6.74 6.84
C LEU A 253 -19.77 -6.47 7.37
N ALA A 254 -18.97 -7.51 7.63
CA ALA A 254 -17.62 -7.35 8.14
C ALA A 254 -16.70 -6.60 7.17
N SER A 255 -16.85 -6.76 5.86
CA SER A 255 -16.09 -6.01 4.85
C SER A 255 -16.35 -4.50 4.95
N ALA A 256 -17.57 -4.11 5.28
CA ALA A 256 -17.93 -2.70 5.47
C ALA A 256 -17.35 -2.15 6.78
N ILE A 257 -17.37 -2.93 7.87
CA ILE A 257 -16.74 -2.54 9.15
C ILE A 257 -15.23 -2.42 8.99
N TRP A 258 -14.58 -3.37 8.32
CA TRP A 258 -13.16 -3.29 8.00
C TRP A 258 -12.80 -2.01 7.24
N PHE A 259 -13.56 -1.68 6.19
CA PHE A 259 -13.36 -0.44 5.44
C PHE A 259 -13.55 0.81 6.33
N PHE A 260 -14.53 0.80 7.21
CA PHE A 260 -14.83 1.90 8.14
C PHE A 260 -13.67 2.17 9.11
N LEU A 261 -12.92 1.14 9.47
CA LEU A 261 -11.79 1.19 10.41
C LEU A 261 -10.43 1.43 9.73
N THR A 262 -10.33 1.18 8.42
CA THR A 262 -9.05 1.18 7.70
C THR A 262 -8.73 2.57 7.15
N PRO A 263 -7.66 3.25 7.59
CA PRO A 263 -7.19 4.46 6.94
C PRO A 263 -6.54 4.11 5.60
N GLN A 264 -6.69 4.99 4.62
CA GLN A 264 -6.08 4.89 3.29
C GLN A 264 -5.40 6.22 2.97
N ALA A 265 -4.20 6.42 3.46
CA ALA A 265 -3.52 7.72 3.36
C ALA A 265 -3.66 8.36 1.96
N PRO A 266 -3.99 9.65 1.88
CA PRO A 266 -4.17 10.62 2.97
C PRO A 266 -5.53 10.56 3.69
N LYS A 267 -6.42 9.61 3.37
CA LYS A 267 -7.76 9.48 3.95
C LYS A 267 -7.70 8.90 5.36
N PRO A 268 -8.33 9.51 6.38
CA PRO A 268 -8.44 8.93 7.71
C PRO A 268 -9.40 7.73 7.73
N ALA A 269 -9.34 6.91 8.78
CA ALA A 269 -10.41 5.95 9.06
C ALA A 269 -11.71 6.69 9.42
N MET A 270 -12.85 6.21 8.91
CA MET A 270 -14.15 6.84 9.21
C MET A 270 -14.46 6.85 10.72
N LEU A 271 -14.11 5.78 11.44
CA LEU A 271 -14.26 5.74 12.91
C LEU A 271 -13.57 6.94 13.56
N HIS A 272 -12.35 7.27 13.12
CA HIS A 272 -11.56 8.34 13.74
C HIS A 272 -12.03 9.75 13.35
N VAL A 273 -12.78 9.87 12.26
CA VAL A 273 -13.54 11.10 11.95
C VAL A 273 -14.71 11.27 12.94
N ILE A 274 -15.42 10.18 13.26
CA ILE A 274 -16.60 10.16 14.14
C ILE A 274 -16.22 10.38 15.60
N ASP A 275 -15.21 9.66 16.08
CA ASP A 275 -14.75 9.69 17.47
C ASP A 275 -13.74 10.81 17.74
N ARG A 276 -13.39 11.61 16.72
CA ARG A 276 -12.45 12.73 16.80
C ARG A 276 -11.02 12.33 17.22
N THR A 277 -10.64 11.07 17.06
CA THR A 277 -9.26 10.62 17.26
C THR A 277 -8.35 11.16 16.15
N TRP A 278 -8.83 11.23 14.90
CA TRP A 278 -8.16 11.95 13.84
C TRP A 278 -8.37 13.46 14.02
N VAL A 279 -7.29 14.22 13.85
CA VAL A 279 -7.32 15.68 13.88
C VAL A 279 -6.94 16.17 12.48
N PRO A 280 -7.81 16.92 11.79
CA PRO A 280 -7.49 17.43 10.46
C PRO A 280 -6.27 18.34 10.49
N SER A 281 -5.33 18.10 9.58
CA SER A 281 -4.18 18.98 9.36
C SER A 281 -4.62 20.33 8.80
N GLN A 282 -3.75 21.34 8.87
CA GLN A 282 -4.05 22.66 8.30
C GLN A 282 -4.36 22.56 6.80
N ARG A 283 -3.66 21.68 6.07
CA ARG A 283 -3.90 21.40 4.65
C ARG A 283 -5.33 20.88 4.40
N GLU A 284 -5.81 19.98 5.24
CA GLU A 284 -7.17 19.44 5.17
C GLU A 284 -8.21 20.51 5.52
N VAL A 285 -7.95 21.30 6.54
CA VAL A 285 -8.81 22.43 6.92
C VAL A 285 -8.93 23.46 5.78
N ASP A 286 -7.80 23.81 5.15
CA ASP A 286 -7.77 24.73 4.00
C ASP A 286 -8.49 24.15 2.77
N ALA A 287 -8.49 22.81 2.63
CA ALA A 287 -9.24 22.07 1.62
C ALA A 287 -10.73 21.89 1.97
N GLY A 288 -11.20 22.50 3.06
CA GLY A 288 -12.58 22.39 3.50
C GLY A 288 -12.92 21.12 4.27
N ILE A 289 -11.97 20.20 4.46
CA ILE A 289 -12.15 18.92 5.15
C ILE A 289 -12.13 19.14 6.66
N GLY A 290 -12.96 18.40 7.40
CA GLY A 290 -13.09 18.49 8.86
C GLY A 290 -13.91 17.34 9.40
N TYR A 291 -14.40 17.46 10.63
CA TYR A 291 -15.27 16.45 11.23
C TYR A 291 -16.64 16.41 10.53
N GLY A 292 -17.36 15.32 10.72
CA GLY A 292 -18.75 15.14 10.28
C GLY A 292 -18.91 14.18 9.11
N PHE A 293 -20.15 13.93 8.75
CA PHE A 293 -20.54 12.94 7.74
C PHE A 293 -19.97 13.25 6.34
N GLY A 294 -19.82 14.53 5.97
CA GLY A 294 -19.24 14.94 4.68
C GLY A 294 -17.83 14.38 4.46
N THR A 295 -17.00 14.30 5.51
CA THR A 295 -15.67 13.71 5.40
C THR A 295 -15.73 12.20 5.20
N THR A 296 -16.71 11.49 5.77
CA THR A 296 -16.90 10.06 5.50
C THR A 296 -17.34 9.79 4.05
N ILE A 297 -18.09 10.72 3.42
CA ILE A 297 -18.37 10.67 1.97
C ILE A 297 -17.05 10.84 1.18
N ASN A 298 -16.20 11.81 1.58
CA ASN A 298 -14.92 12.06 0.92
C ASN A 298 -13.96 10.85 1.06
N VAL A 299 -14.01 10.14 2.17
CA VAL A 299 -13.26 8.90 2.36
C VAL A 299 -13.74 7.81 1.40
N ILE A 300 -15.06 7.56 1.33
CA ILE A 300 -15.59 6.44 0.54
C ILE A 300 -15.52 6.69 -0.97
N ASN A 301 -15.92 7.88 -1.43
CA ASN A 301 -16.13 8.12 -2.85
C ASN A 301 -15.86 9.59 -3.29
N GLY A 302 -14.98 10.28 -2.55
CA GLY A 302 -14.76 11.72 -2.68
C GLY A 302 -14.48 12.20 -4.10
N GLY A 303 -13.73 11.42 -4.88
CA GLY A 303 -13.35 11.79 -6.26
C GLY A 303 -14.54 12.03 -7.20
N ILE A 304 -15.68 11.38 -6.96
CA ILE A 304 -16.88 11.49 -7.81
C ILE A 304 -18.07 12.09 -7.08
N GLU A 305 -18.04 12.21 -5.75
CA GLU A 305 -19.16 12.70 -4.95
C GLU A 305 -18.90 14.04 -4.26
N CYS A 306 -17.65 14.44 -4.00
CA CYS A 306 -17.32 15.68 -3.30
C CYS A 306 -16.89 16.81 -4.25
N GLY A 307 -16.91 18.04 -3.74
CA GLY A 307 -16.62 19.26 -4.50
C GLY A 307 -17.86 19.86 -5.13
N GLU A 308 -17.81 21.17 -5.39
CA GLU A 308 -18.96 21.97 -5.89
C GLU A 308 -19.56 21.42 -7.20
N GLN A 309 -18.71 20.86 -8.07
CA GLN A 309 -19.13 20.28 -9.35
C GLN A 309 -19.98 19.00 -9.21
N ASN A 310 -20.04 18.42 -8.03
CA ASN A 310 -20.76 17.18 -7.76
C ASN A 310 -22.00 17.36 -6.86
N LYS A 311 -22.24 18.56 -6.34
CA LYS A 311 -23.27 18.82 -5.32
C LYS A 311 -24.70 18.41 -5.69
N ASP A 312 -25.03 18.44 -6.98
CA ASP A 312 -26.37 18.11 -7.48
C ASP A 312 -26.46 16.68 -8.04
N LYS A 313 -25.40 15.88 -7.92
CA LYS A 313 -25.45 14.46 -8.33
C LYS A 313 -26.28 13.64 -7.36
N GLY A 314 -27.02 12.66 -7.88
CA GLY A 314 -27.93 11.84 -7.08
C GLY A 314 -27.25 11.13 -5.91
N GLN A 315 -26.07 10.52 -6.12
CA GLN A 315 -25.38 9.73 -5.10
C GLN A 315 -25.03 10.55 -3.83
N PRO A 316 -24.31 11.68 -3.91
CA PRO A 316 -24.00 12.44 -2.71
C PRO A 316 -25.24 13.08 -2.08
N VAL A 317 -26.21 13.55 -2.87
CA VAL A 317 -27.48 14.08 -2.36
C VAL A 317 -28.24 13.02 -1.57
N ASN A 318 -28.30 11.79 -2.07
CA ASN A 318 -28.95 10.67 -1.38
C ASN A 318 -28.24 10.35 -0.06
N ARG A 319 -26.88 10.23 -0.06
CA ARG A 319 -26.14 9.94 1.19
C ARG A 319 -26.44 10.96 2.28
N ILE A 320 -26.42 12.26 1.92
CA ILE A 320 -26.68 13.34 2.88
C ILE A 320 -28.11 13.23 3.41
N ARG A 321 -29.10 13.10 2.51
CA ARG A 321 -30.50 12.93 2.89
C ARG A 321 -30.73 11.72 3.80
N TYR A 322 -30.10 10.59 3.48
CA TYR A 322 -30.18 9.38 4.31
C TYR A 322 -29.56 9.58 5.68
N TRP A 323 -28.40 10.22 5.74
CA TRP A 323 -27.78 10.54 7.01
C TRP A 323 -28.63 11.52 7.84
N GLU A 324 -29.17 12.55 7.24
CA GLU A 324 -30.06 13.52 7.93
C GLU A 324 -31.33 12.84 8.49
N GLY A 325 -31.97 11.98 7.70
CA GLY A 325 -33.11 11.18 8.15
C GLY A 325 -32.77 10.28 9.32
N LEU A 326 -31.70 9.51 9.22
CA LEU A 326 -31.21 8.64 10.27
C LEU A 326 -30.76 9.42 11.51
N ALA A 327 -29.99 10.50 11.35
CA ALA A 327 -29.50 11.31 12.46
C ALA A 327 -30.65 11.98 13.22
N SER A 328 -31.68 12.45 12.50
CA SER A 328 -32.90 13.00 13.10
C SER A 328 -33.67 11.92 13.90
N HIS A 329 -33.91 10.76 13.29
CA HIS A 329 -34.61 9.65 13.92
C HIS A 329 -33.94 9.17 15.21
N TYR A 330 -32.62 8.97 15.14
CA TYR A 330 -31.81 8.49 16.25
C TYR A 330 -31.32 9.59 17.20
N GLN A 331 -31.69 10.83 16.97
CA GLN A 331 -31.29 12.01 17.74
C GLN A 331 -29.76 12.10 17.92
N ILE A 332 -29.03 11.88 16.80
CA ILE A 332 -27.58 11.99 16.80
C ILE A 332 -27.18 13.46 16.97
N PRO A 333 -26.37 13.80 17.99
CA PRO A 333 -25.90 15.17 18.14
C PRO A 333 -24.96 15.55 16.98
N VAL A 334 -25.18 16.75 16.44
CA VAL A 334 -24.32 17.36 15.43
C VAL A 334 -23.60 18.52 16.07
N GLU A 335 -22.30 18.44 16.16
CA GLU A 335 -21.47 19.51 16.72
C GLU A 335 -21.34 20.69 15.74
N ALA A 336 -21.10 21.88 16.28
CA ALA A 336 -21.06 23.12 15.47
C ALA A 336 -19.95 23.16 14.42
N ASP A 337 -18.88 22.39 14.60
CA ASP A 337 -17.74 22.27 13.71
C ASP A 337 -17.85 21.09 12.73
N GLU A 338 -18.93 20.31 12.78
CA GLU A 338 -19.17 19.20 11.86
C GLU A 338 -19.67 19.67 10.49
N LYS A 339 -19.08 19.14 9.44
CA LYS A 339 -19.45 19.35 8.05
C LYS A 339 -20.12 18.08 7.53
N ASN A 340 -21.44 18.09 7.46
CA ASN A 340 -22.21 16.91 7.06
C ASN A 340 -22.45 16.80 5.54
N THR A 341 -21.94 17.78 4.79
CA THR A 341 -21.86 17.76 3.33
C THR A 341 -20.40 17.84 2.89
N CYS A 342 -20.09 17.40 1.67
CA CYS A 342 -18.74 17.50 1.13
C CYS A 342 -18.62 18.39 -0.12
N TRP A 343 -19.62 19.27 -0.35
CA TRP A 343 -19.63 20.19 -1.51
C TRP A 343 -18.44 21.16 -1.53
N GLN A 344 -18.02 21.61 -0.35
CA GLN A 344 -16.90 22.55 -0.18
C GLN A 344 -15.59 21.86 0.16
N GLN A 345 -15.56 20.53 0.13
CA GLN A 345 -14.35 19.76 0.38
C GLN A 345 -13.64 19.46 -0.94
N THR A 346 -12.33 19.66 -0.97
CA THR A 346 -11.48 19.09 -2.02
C THR A 346 -11.44 17.58 -1.83
N PRO A 347 -11.68 16.77 -2.88
CA PRO A 347 -11.48 15.33 -2.81
C PRO A 347 -10.05 14.97 -2.37
N TYR A 348 -9.88 13.97 -1.50
CA TYR A 348 -8.57 13.55 -1.02
C TYR A 348 -7.59 13.22 -2.15
N GLY A 349 -8.05 12.60 -3.24
CA GLY A 349 -7.23 12.30 -4.41
C GLY A 349 -6.77 13.53 -5.21
N SER A 350 -7.31 14.72 -4.89
CA SER A 350 -6.96 16.00 -5.54
C SER A 350 -6.15 16.92 -4.61
N LEU A 351 -5.82 16.47 -3.40
CA LEU A 351 -4.98 17.26 -2.49
C LEU A 351 -3.56 17.36 -3.04
N ASN A 352 -2.98 18.57 -2.96
CA ASN A 352 -1.56 18.73 -3.25
C ASN A 352 -0.72 18.21 -2.06
N LEU A 353 -0.12 17.05 -2.23
CA LEU A 353 0.72 16.39 -1.22
C LEU A 353 2.21 16.58 -1.48
N ASN A 354 2.62 17.36 -2.48
CA ASN A 354 4.03 17.60 -2.80
C ASN A 354 4.73 18.26 -1.61
N GLY A 355 5.77 17.62 -1.10
CA GLY A 355 6.53 18.09 0.06
C GLY A 355 5.76 18.05 1.39
N ALA A 356 4.63 17.35 1.45
CA ALA A 356 3.86 17.18 2.68
C ALA A 356 4.66 16.36 3.71
N THR A 357 4.84 16.92 4.91
CA THR A 357 5.45 16.24 6.06
C THR A 357 4.41 15.87 7.13
N ASP A 358 3.18 16.30 6.93
CA ASP A 358 2.02 16.12 7.82
C ASP A 358 1.14 14.93 7.43
N VAL A 359 1.45 14.26 6.31
CA VAL A 359 0.72 13.07 5.84
C VAL A 359 1.40 11.81 6.36
N LEU A 360 0.63 10.98 7.04
CA LEU A 360 1.08 9.68 7.53
C LEU A 360 0.73 8.62 6.50
N TYR A 361 1.69 8.25 5.67
CA TYR A 361 1.52 7.18 4.68
C TYR A 361 1.48 5.81 5.34
N THR A 362 0.74 4.88 4.74
CA THR A 362 0.51 3.54 5.31
C THR A 362 1.02 2.40 4.43
N ASN A 363 1.67 2.70 3.30
CA ASN A 363 2.16 1.67 2.39
C ASN A 363 3.68 1.67 2.36
N TRP A 364 4.29 0.47 2.37
CA TRP A 364 5.73 0.27 2.24
C TRP A 364 6.12 0.03 0.79
N ASP A 365 7.18 0.71 0.34
CA ASP A 365 7.89 0.38 -0.90
C ASP A 365 9.40 0.45 -0.67
N GLY A 366 10.18 -0.05 -1.63
CA GLY A 366 11.63 -0.09 -1.53
C GLY A 366 12.26 1.29 -1.40
N ASN A 367 13.20 1.43 -0.49
CA ASN A 367 13.97 2.66 -0.32
C ASN A 367 15.14 2.70 -1.31
N TRP A 368 15.03 3.52 -2.35
CA TRP A 368 16.01 3.70 -3.42
C TRP A 368 17.18 4.62 -3.08
N LYS A 369 17.24 5.18 -1.87
CA LYS A 369 18.29 6.10 -1.47
C LYS A 369 19.65 5.40 -1.36
N TYR A 370 20.70 6.11 -1.75
CA TYR A 370 22.07 5.64 -1.63
C TYR A 370 22.64 5.91 -0.23
N TYR A 371 23.28 4.91 0.36
CA TYR A 371 23.91 4.95 1.68
C TYR A 371 25.38 4.55 1.55
N ALA A 372 26.28 5.53 1.63
CA ALA A 372 27.72 5.33 1.42
C ALA A 372 28.38 4.38 2.44
N ASP A 373 27.77 4.22 3.60
CA ASP A 373 28.23 3.37 4.72
C ASP A 373 27.70 1.94 4.67
N ARG A 374 26.88 1.59 3.65
CA ARG A 374 26.26 0.27 3.50
C ARG A 374 26.80 -0.48 2.29
N PRO A 375 26.81 -1.82 2.30
CA PRO A 375 27.30 -2.63 1.20
C PRO A 375 26.66 -2.24 -0.12
N GLY A 376 27.47 -1.96 -1.13
CA GLY A 376 27.02 -1.54 -2.45
C GLY A 376 26.23 -0.23 -2.50
N GLY A 377 26.13 0.49 -1.37
CA GLY A 377 25.32 1.72 -1.27
C GLY A 377 23.81 1.47 -1.14
N TYR A 378 23.38 0.22 -1.03
CA TYR A 378 21.96 -0.13 -0.92
C TYR A 378 21.38 0.21 0.46
N SER A 379 20.11 0.59 0.46
CA SER A 379 19.41 0.96 1.71
C SER A 379 19.20 -0.22 2.66
N PHE A 380 18.92 -1.41 2.14
CA PHE A 380 18.41 -2.59 2.86
C PHE A 380 17.12 -2.32 3.66
N GLU A 381 16.37 -1.33 3.24
CA GLU A 381 15.17 -0.82 3.90
C GLU A 381 14.03 -0.60 2.90
N CYS A 382 12.80 -0.54 3.42
CA CYS A 382 11.67 0.09 2.75
C CYS A 382 11.37 1.46 3.37
N GLU A 383 10.61 2.28 2.65
CA GLU A 383 10.13 3.57 3.12
C GLU A 383 8.61 3.70 2.91
N LEU A 384 7.99 4.60 3.68
CA LEU A 384 6.56 4.89 3.53
C LEU A 384 6.31 5.74 2.28
N VAL A 385 5.32 5.33 1.48
CA VAL A 385 4.99 5.95 0.20
C VAL A 385 3.52 6.34 0.10
N GLY A 386 3.23 7.34 -0.75
CA GLY A 386 1.90 7.90 -0.96
C GLY A 386 1.03 7.17 -1.99
N PHE A 387 1.46 6.03 -2.50
CA PHE A 387 0.72 5.22 -3.46
C PHE A 387 0.48 3.81 -2.92
N GLN A 388 -0.50 3.11 -3.46
CA GLN A 388 -0.85 1.76 -3.02
C GLN A 388 0.22 0.75 -3.44
N THR A 389 0.63 -0.10 -2.51
CA THR A 389 1.59 -1.19 -2.71
C THR A 389 1.03 -2.50 -2.16
N ALA A 390 1.82 -3.56 -2.26
CA ALA A 390 1.48 -4.87 -1.69
C ALA A 390 1.66 -4.94 -0.17
N TYR A 391 2.31 -3.97 0.45
CA TYR A 391 2.75 -4.03 1.85
C TYR A 391 2.25 -2.83 2.62
N SER A 392 1.75 -3.05 3.85
CA SER A 392 1.16 -2.00 4.67
C SER A 392 1.85 -1.89 6.03
N ALA A 393 2.07 -0.66 6.47
CA ALA A 393 2.54 -0.36 7.82
C ALA A 393 1.52 -0.73 8.93
N LEU A 394 0.30 -1.09 8.54
CA LEU A 394 -0.77 -1.51 9.44
C LEU A 394 -0.90 -3.04 9.53
N VAL A 395 -0.08 -3.78 8.78
CA VAL A 395 -0.05 -5.25 8.77
C VAL A 395 1.27 -5.73 9.36
N PRO A 396 1.25 -6.39 10.52
CA PRO A 396 2.47 -6.88 11.15
C PRO A 396 3.30 -7.78 10.22
N GLY A 397 4.60 -7.51 10.13
CA GLY A 397 5.54 -8.27 9.30
C GLY A 397 5.59 -7.87 7.82
N ASP A 398 4.75 -6.94 7.36
CA ASP A 398 4.78 -6.51 5.96
C ASP A 398 6.03 -5.68 5.64
N TYR A 399 6.66 -5.03 6.62
CA TYR A 399 7.95 -4.36 6.42
C TYR A 399 9.05 -5.34 6.00
N GLU A 400 9.19 -6.46 6.72
CA GLU A 400 10.15 -7.52 6.39
C GLU A 400 9.89 -8.11 5.00
N LYS A 401 8.61 -8.36 4.67
CA LYS A 401 8.20 -8.84 3.33
C LYS A 401 8.51 -7.80 2.25
N CYS A 402 8.32 -6.52 2.52
CA CYS A 402 8.68 -5.45 1.61
C CYS A 402 10.18 -5.48 1.29
N VAL A 403 11.03 -5.50 2.29
CA VAL A 403 12.49 -5.51 2.12
C VAL A 403 12.94 -6.74 1.32
N THR A 404 12.49 -7.93 1.69
CA THR A 404 12.89 -9.17 1.01
C THR A 404 12.39 -9.21 -0.44
N ASN A 405 11.16 -8.75 -0.71
CA ASN A 405 10.62 -8.69 -2.06
C ASN A 405 11.33 -7.64 -2.91
N PHE A 406 11.62 -6.47 -2.36
CA PHE A 406 12.28 -5.37 -3.07
C PHE A 406 13.64 -5.81 -3.61
N TYR A 407 14.47 -6.41 -2.76
CA TYR A 407 15.78 -6.93 -3.18
C TYR A 407 15.66 -8.16 -4.09
N GLY A 408 14.80 -9.11 -3.79
CA GLY A 408 14.59 -10.32 -4.60
C GLY A 408 13.96 -10.06 -5.98
N SER A 409 13.41 -8.88 -6.22
CA SER A 409 12.76 -8.53 -7.51
C SER A 409 13.74 -7.97 -8.55
N HIS A 410 14.98 -7.65 -8.17
CA HIS A 410 15.96 -7.03 -9.05
C HIS A 410 17.14 -7.97 -9.29
N ALA A 411 17.20 -8.59 -10.45
CA ALA A 411 18.19 -9.63 -10.78
C ALA A 411 19.68 -9.20 -10.63
N SER A 412 19.97 -7.89 -10.67
CA SER A 412 21.33 -7.35 -10.51
C SER A 412 21.65 -6.93 -9.07
N TRP A 413 20.70 -7.04 -8.16
CA TRP A 413 20.85 -6.63 -6.78
C TRP A 413 21.16 -7.82 -5.88
N PRO A 414 21.79 -7.59 -4.71
CA PRO A 414 22.01 -8.64 -3.76
C PRO A 414 20.68 -9.16 -3.22
N GLU A 415 20.58 -10.45 -3.01
CA GLU A 415 19.46 -11.02 -2.26
C GLU A 415 19.61 -10.68 -0.77
N VAL A 416 18.48 -10.46 -0.10
CA VAL A 416 18.44 -10.20 1.34
C VAL A 416 17.71 -11.33 2.05
N ARG A 417 18.41 -11.95 2.99
CA ARG A 417 17.84 -12.95 3.89
C ARG A 417 17.74 -12.39 5.30
N VAL A 418 16.57 -12.51 5.90
CA VAL A 418 16.33 -12.07 7.27
C VAL A 418 16.63 -13.18 8.24
N VAL A 419 17.37 -12.86 9.31
CA VAL A 419 17.68 -13.76 10.41
C VAL A 419 17.22 -13.14 11.73
N ASP A 420 16.89 -13.96 12.71
CA ASP A 420 16.43 -13.45 14.01
C ASP A 420 17.52 -12.64 14.71
N LYS A 421 18.76 -13.13 14.61
CA LYS A 421 19.94 -12.49 15.17
C LYS A 421 21.13 -12.75 14.26
N LEU A 422 21.94 -11.72 14.03
CA LEU A 422 23.21 -11.88 13.36
C LEU A 422 24.21 -12.60 14.27
N ASP A 423 25.02 -13.46 13.67
CA ASP A 423 26.12 -14.06 14.39
C ASP A 423 27.08 -12.98 14.88
N PRO A 424 27.64 -13.09 16.09
CA PRO A 424 28.67 -12.18 16.54
C PRO A 424 29.80 -12.15 15.50
N VAL A 425 30.11 -10.98 14.97
CA VAL A 425 31.32 -10.84 14.15
C VAL A 425 32.48 -11.10 15.07
N ASP A 426 33.18 -12.23 14.87
CA ASP A 426 34.43 -12.49 15.57
C ASP A 426 35.40 -11.36 15.20
N PRO A 427 35.89 -10.57 16.16
CA PRO A 427 36.82 -9.47 15.88
C PRO A 427 38.09 -9.92 15.13
N GLY A 428 38.35 -11.24 15.08
CA GLY A 428 39.46 -11.86 14.37
C GLY A 428 39.12 -12.37 12.96
N THR A 429 37.85 -12.40 12.56
CA THR A 429 37.38 -12.87 11.26
C THR A 429 36.51 -11.80 10.57
N GLN A 430 36.95 -10.55 10.51
CA GLN A 430 36.47 -9.70 9.44
C GLN A 430 36.96 -10.34 8.12
N PRO A 431 36.09 -10.82 7.25
CA PRO A 431 36.46 -11.01 5.86
C PRO A 431 36.87 -9.62 5.39
N GLY A 432 38.12 -9.46 4.94
CA GLY A 432 38.77 -8.18 4.72
C GLY A 432 37.82 -7.18 4.05
N GLY A 433 37.18 -6.36 4.86
CA GLY A 433 36.15 -5.38 4.43
C GLY A 433 36.69 -4.29 3.53
N ASN A 434 37.97 -4.32 3.17
CA ASN A 434 38.62 -3.40 2.29
C ASN A 434 39.59 -4.10 1.32
N GLU A 435 39.46 -5.38 1.03
CA GLU A 435 40.30 -5.99 0.03
C GLU A 435 39.94 -5.46 -1.37
N TRP A 436 40.96 -5.06 -2.12
CA TRP A 436 40.75 -4.53 -3.47
C TRP A 436 40.21 -5.61 -4.41
N SER A 437 39.27 -5.21 -5.25
CA SER A 437 38.73 -6.05 -6.31
C SER A 437 38.70 -5.26 -7.63
N ALA A 438 39.14 -5.89 -8.71
CA ALA A 438 39.16 -5.28 -10.03
C ALA A 438 37.75 -4.94 -10.57
N SER A 439 36.72 -5.64 -10.12
CA SER A 439 35.34 -5.40 -10.54
C SER A 439 34.63 -4.29 -9.75
N LYS A 440 35.20 -3.88 -8.60
CA LYS A 440 34.60 -2.88 -7.73
C LYS A 440 35.00 -1.46 -8.14
N VAL A 441 34.04 -0.53 -8.06
CA VAL A 441 34.27 0.92 -8.22
C VAL A 441 34.72 1.49 -6.88
N TYR A 442 35.70 2.38 -6.92
CA TYR A 442 36.21 3.13 -5.77
C TYR A 442 36.19 4.63 -6.09
N VAL A 443 35.93 5.44 -5.09
CA VAL A 443 35.89 6.91 -5.22
C VAL A 443 36.94 7.56 -4.31
N ALA A 444 37.20 8.84 -4.51
CA ALA A 444 38.19 9.57 -3.71
C ALA A 444 37.93 9.40 -2.20
N GLY A 445 38.94 8.92 -1.49
CA GLY A 445 38.86 8.67 -0.04
C GLY A 445 38.71 7.19 0.36
N ASP A 446 38.24 6.34 -0.53
CA ASP A 446 38.11 4.90 -0.27
C ASP A 446 39.47 4.26 0.03
N GLN A 447 39.50 3.40 1.05
CA GLN A 447 40.70 2.67 1.42
C GLN A 447 40.51 1.18 1.16
N VAL A 448 41.56 0.55 0.61
CA VAL A 448 41.58 -0.89 0.33
C VAL A 448 42.87 -1.53 0.84
N THR A 449 42.80 -2.79 1.18
CA THR A 449 43.98 -3.62 1.41
C THR A 449 44.26 -4.42 0.12
N TYR A 450 45.53 -4.45 -0.29
CA TYR A 450 45.97 -5.21 -1.44
C TYR A 450 47.42 -5.62 -1.27
N LYS A 451 47.73 -6.91 -1.46
CA LYS A 451 49.09 -7.49 -1.30
C LYS A 451 49.77 -7.07 0.03
N GLY A 452 48.99 -7.06 1.14
CA GLY A 452 49.52 -6.76 2.47
C GLY A 452 49.72 -5.26 2.79
N ALA A 453 49.37 -4.36 1.90
CA ALA A 453 49.44 -2.92 2.08
C ALA A 453 48.07 -2.26 1.97
N THR A 454 47.90 -1.07 2.57
CA THR A 454 46.67 -0.28 2.52
C THR A 454 46.85 0.88 1.53
N TYR A 455 45.90 1.01 0.63
CA TYR A 455 45.88 2.05 -0.39
C TYR A 455 44.61 2.89 -0.26
N LYS A 456 44.69 4.17 -0.64
CA LYS A 456 43.57 5.12 -0.66
C LYS A 456 43.33 5.60 -2.09
N ALA A 457 42.09 5.56 -2.55
CA ALA A 457 41.72 6.11 -3.83
C ALA A 457 41.79 7.66 -3.82
N LYS A 458 42.48 8.24 -4.80
CA LYS A 458 42.61 9.69 -5.00
C LYS A 458 41.43 10.28 -5.78
N TRP A 459 40.82 9.48 -6.66
CA TRP A 459 39.64 9.81 -7.48
C TRP A 459 38.94 8.52 -7.91
N TRP A 460 37.89 8.63 -8.67
CA TRP A 460 37.12 7.50 -9.17
C TRP A 460 38.01 6.50 -9.92
N THR A 461 37.91 5.23 -9.61
CA THR A 461 38.69 4.17 -10.24
C THR A 461 37.98 2.83 -10.21
N GLN A 462 38.16 2.02 -11.25
CA GLN A 462 37.74 0.64 -11.36
C GLN A 462 38.78 -0.15 -12.15
N GLY A 463 39.13 -1.37 -11.72
CA GLY A 463 40.05 -2.24 -12.43
C GLY A 463 41.54 -1.87 -12.31
N ASN A 464 41.90 -0.73 -11.73
CA ASN A 464 43.30 -0.31 -11.59
C ASN A 464 43.95 -0.96 -10.36
N ASP A 465 45.01 -1.73 -10.56
CA ASP A 465 45.79 -2.39 -9.48
C ASP A 465 46.41 -1.34 -8.55
N PRO A 466 46.08 -1.37 -7.25
CA PRO A 466 46.58 -0.39 -6.28
C PRO A 466 48.10 -0.33 -6.17
N SER A 467 48.81 -1.46 -6.37
CA SER A 467 50.27 -1.51 -6.25
C SER A 467 51.00 -0.78 -7.39
N LEU A 468 50.30 -0.45 -8.49
CA LEU A 468 50.85 0.27 -9.62
C LEU A 468 50.73 1.80 -9.49
N GLY A 469 50.12 2.31 -8.40
CA GLY A 469 49.93 3.74 -8.17
C GLY A 469 48.77 4.30 -9.02
N GLY A 470 48.99 5.39 -9.77
CA GLY A 470 47.94 6.05 -10.56
C GLY A 470 46.84 6.63 -9.68
N PRO A 471 45.60 6.10 -9.73
CA PRO A 471 44.49 6.56 -8.88
C PRO A 471 44.65 6.21 -7.40
N TRP A 472 45.65 5.42 -7.02
CA TRP A 472 45.89 4.95 -5.67
C TRP A 472 47.09 5.61 -5.01
N GLU A 473 46.98 5.85 -3.71
CA GLU A 473 48.02 6.33 -2.84
C GLU A 473 48.26 5.27 -1.74
N LEU A 474 49.54 4.88 -1.54
CA LEU A 474 49.93 3.97 -0.46
C LEU A 474 49.81 4.72 0.89
N VAL A 475 48.99 4.19 1.80
CA VAL A 475 48.72 4.80 3.11
C VAL A 475 49.48 4.08 4.24
N ALA A 476 49.56 2.76 4.17
CA ALA A 476 50.26 1.94 5.19
C ALA A 476 50.66 0.58 4.63
N GLY A 477 51.69 -0.03 5.24
CA GLY A 477 52.20 -1.35 4.89
C GLY A 477 53.23 -1.34 3.76
N THR A 478 53.89 -2.46 3.54
CA THR A 478 54.81 -2.66 2.42
C THR A 478 54.25 -3.78 1.54
N PRO A 479 54.08 -3.54 0.23
CA PRO A 479 53.57 -4.60 -0.66
C PRO A 479 54.49 -5.80 -0.65
N THR A 480 53.94 -6.97 -0.37
CA THR A 480 54.69 -8.23 -0.45
C THR A 480 54.67 -8.71 -1.91
N GLU A 481 55.84 -8.80 -2.55
CA GLU A 481 55.96 -9.48 -3.84
C GLU A 481 55.67 -10.99 -3.66
N PRO A 482 54.91 -11.62 -4.56
CA PRO A 482 54.77 -13.07 -4.53
C PRO A 482 56.14 -13.72 -4.76
N THR A 483 56.53 -14.66 -3.88
CA THR A 483 57.71 -15.50 -4.07
C THR A 483 57.55 -16.23 -5.43
N PRO A 484 58.51 -16.16 -6.35
CA PRO A 484 58.41 -16.83 -7.65
C PRO A 484 58.26 -18.33 -7.44
N THR A 485 57.17 -18.89 -7.94
CA THR A 485 56.98 -20.32 -8.04
C THR A 485 58.01 -20.86 -9.02
N PRO A 486 58.77 -21.92 -8.75
CA PRO A 486 59.73 -22.48 -9.71
C PRO A 486 58.99 -22.93 -10.98
N ASP A 487 59.53 -22.52 -12.13
CA ASP A 487 58.99 -22.83 -13.45
C ASP A 487 58.81 -24.34 -13.63
N PRO A 488 57.68 -24.81 -14.17
CA PRO A 488 57.56 -26.20 -14.56
C PRO A 488 58.46 -26.48 -15.78
N VAL A 489 59.16 -27.59 -15.71
CA VAL A 489 60.00 -28.10 -16.80
C VAL A 489 59.19 -28.15 -18.10
N PRO A 490 59.75 -27.64 -19.22
CA PRO A 490 59.01 -27.59 -20.48
C PRO A 490 58.76 -28.98 -21.06
N THR A 491 57.48 -29.30 -21.26
CA THR A 491 57.06 -30.43 -22.09
C THR A 491 57.27 -30.07 -23.56
N PRO A 492 57.71 -30.99 -24.42
CA PRO A 492 57.94 -30.67 -25.84
C PRO A 492 56.65 -30.34 -26.57
N ASP A 493 56.76 -29.30 -27.36
CA ASP A 493 55.72 -28.64 -28.20
C ASP A 493 55.06 -29.64 -29.18
N PRO A 494 53.72 -29.71 -29.21
CA PRO A 494 53.03 -30.36 -30.33
C PRO A 494 53.05 -29.45 -31.55
N THR A 495 53.30 -30.05 -32.70
CA THR A 495 53.30 -29.44 -34.03
C THR A 495 52.10 -28.52 -34.24
N PRO A 496 52.29 -27.31 -34.83
CA PRO A 496 51.19 -26.38 -35.02
C PRO A 496 50.22 -26.87 -36.11
N ASP A 497 48.94 -26.88 -35.74
CA ASP A 497 47.82 -26.99 -36.69
C ASP A 497 47.72 -25.71 -37.52
N PRO A 498 47.29 -25.77 -38.79
CA PRO A 498 47.25 -24.60 -39.67
C PRO A 498 46.20 -23.59 -39.16
N GLU A 499 46.65 -22.35 -39.13
CA GLU A 499 45.92 -21.15 -38.73
C GLU A 499 44.59 -21.03 -39.50
N PRO A 500 43.43 -20.91 -38.85
CA PRO A 500 42.19 -20.56 -39.55
C PRO A 500 42.24 -19.11 -40.01
N THR A 501 41.93 -18.89 -41.26
CA THR A 501 41.75 -17.58 -41.88
C THR A 501 40.78 -16.73 -41.09
N PRO A 502 41.10 -15.46 -40.76
CA PRO A 502 40.18 -14.60 -40.03
C PRO A 502 38.92 -14.31 -40.85
N ASP A 503 37.78 -14.61 -40.26
CA ASP A 503 36.46 -14.17 -40.73
C ASP A 503 36.41 -12.63 -40.70
N PRO A 504 35.86 -11.96 -41.70
CA PRO A 504 35.81 -10.51 -41.72
C PRO A 504 34.86 -10.02 -40.62
N THR A 505 35.40 -9.22 -39.70
CA THR A 505 34.63 -8.46 -38.69
C THR A 505 33.58 -7.65 -39.43
N PRO A 506 32.27 -7.79 -39.08
CA PRO A 506 31.27 -6.91 -39.62
C PRO A 506 31.51 -5.49 -39.09
N GLU A 507 31.67 -4.56 -39.99
CA GLU A 507 31.70 -3.13 -39.73
C GLU A 507 30.38 -2.71 -39.06
N PRO A 508 30.38 -1.88 -37.99
CA PRO A 508 29.16 -1.43 -37.38
C PRO A 508 28.35 -0.62 -38.40
N THR A 509 27.17 -1.13 -38.73
CA THR A 509 26.19 -0.40 -39.53
C THR A 509 25.81 0.87 -38.77
N PRO A 510 25.88 2.06 -39.38
CA PRO A 510 25.38 3.28 -38.73
C PRO A 510 23.87 3.16 -38.51
N ASP A 511 23.45 3.57 -37.30
CA ASP A 511 22.07 3.69 -36.88
C ASP A 511 21.26 4.44 -37.97
N PRO A 512 20.14 3.90 -38.46
CA PRO A 512 19.40 4.56 -39.53
C PRO A 512 18.77 5.85 -38.94
N THR A 513 19.16 6.97 -39.52
CA THR A 513 18.49 8.25 -39.30
C THR A 513 17.03 8.10 -39.69
N PRO A 514 16.06 8.44 -38.80
CA PRO A 514 14.64 8.25 -39.09
C PRO A 514 14.21 9.07 -40.30
N VAL A 515 13.63 8.39 -41.27
CA VAL A 515 13.02 9.05 -42.44
C VAL A 515 11.68 9.63 -41.98
N PRO A 516 11.39 10.93 -42.16
CA PRO A 516 10.10 11.53 -41.76
C PRO A 516 8.92 10.82 -42.44
N GLY A 517 8.02 10.22 -41.65
CA GLY A 517 6.79 9.57 -42.10
C GLY A 517 6.72 8.05 -41.91
N THR A 518 7.76 7.40 -41.40
CA THR A 518 7.77 5.96 -41.11
C THR A 518 7.30 5.70 -39.69
N PHE A 519 6.47 4.68 -39.51
CA PHE A 519 6.03 4.23 -38.18
C PHE A 519 7.15 3.37 -37.56
N ILE A 520 7.51 3.67 -36.31
CA ILE A 520 8.48 2.92 -35.52
C ILE A 520 7.73 1.80 -34.79
N GLN A 521 8.22 0.57 -34.82
CA GLN A 521 7.65 -0.51 -34.02
C GLN A 521 7.96 -0.24 -32.52
N TRP A 522 6.91 -0.13 -31.71
CA TRP A 522 7.08 0.08 -30.27
C TRP A 522 7.42 -1.22 -29.55
N GLU A 523 8.50 -1.20 -28.79
CA GLU A 523 8.91 -2.29 -27.90
C GLU A 523 9.07 -1.73 -26.48
N PRO A 524 8.24 -2.19 -25.49
CA PRO A 524 8.32 -1.72 -24.11
C PRO A 524 9.72 -1.89 -23.51
N GLY A 525 10.21 -0.84 -22.86
CA GLY A 525 11.54 -0.82 -22.24
C GLY A 525 12.71 -0.61 -23.22
N VAL A 526 12.46 -0.55 -24.53
CA VAL A 526 13.50 -0.43 -25.58
C VAL A 526 13.30 0.82 -26.42
N THR A 527 12.08 1.04 -26.95
CA THR A 527 11.83 2.11 -27.92
C THR A 527 11.74 3.48 -27.24
N GLN A 528 12.63 4.38 -27.61
CA GLN A 528 12.60 5.79 -27.20
C GLN A 528 12.14 6.63 -28.40
N VAL A 529 11.16 7.51 -28.19
CA VAL A 529 10.65 8.41 -29.23
C VAL A 529 10.51 9.84 -28.75
N ALA A 530 10.61 10.77 -29.68
CA ALA A 530 10.35 12.18 -29.44
C ALA A 530 8.87 12.54 -29.72
N ASN A 531 8.43 13.71 -29.23
CA ASN A 531 7.08 14.22 -29.53
C ASN A 531 6.88 14.39 -31.03
N GLY A 532 5.77 13.89 -31.56
CA GLY A 532 5.41 13.93 -32.97
C GLY A 532 5.87 12.70 -33.77
N GLU A 533 6.68 11.82 -33.21
CA GLU A 533 7.04 10.55 -33.85
C GLU A 533 5.87 9.57 -33.80
N LYS A 534 5.77 8.75 -34.84
CA LYS A 534 4.67 7.81 -35.03
C LYS A 534 5.15 6.39 -34.74
N VAL A 535 4.37 5.65 -33.97
CA VAL A 535 4.69 4.27 -33.61
C VAL A 535 3.56 3.32 -33.97
N THR A 536 3.91 2.04 -34.16
CA THR A 536 2.93 0.93 -34.22
C THR A 536 3.07 0.04 -33.00
N TYR A 537 1.93 -0.35 -32.41
CA TYR A 537 1.88 -1.29 -31.32
C TYR A 537 0.57 -2.10 -31.37
N ASN A 538 0.65 -3.43 -31.31
CA ASN A 538 -0.49 -4.35 -31.38
C ASN A 538 -1.46 -4.05 -32.54
N GLY A 539 -0.93 -3.71 -33.71
CA GLY A 539 -1.73 -3.44 -34.92
C GLY A 539 -2.43 -2.10 -34.97
N LYS A 540 -2.17 -1.21 -34.00
CA LYS A 540 -2.65 0.17 -33.95
C LYS A 540 -1.51 1.15 -34.14
N CYS A 541 -1.83 2.38 -34.52
CA CYS A 541 -0.87 3.45 -34.76
C CYS A 541 -1.11 4.63 -33.81
N PHE A 542 -0.01 5.20 -33.31
CA PHE A 542 -0.04 6.27 -32.34
C PHE A 542 0.99 7.35 -32.71
N ILE A 543 0.72 8.58 -32.26
CA ILE A 543 1.68 9.69 -32.30
C ILE A 543 2.07 10.04 -30.86
N ALA A 544 3.37 10.17 -30.63
CA ALA A 544 3.93 10.51 -29.33
C ALA A 544 3.74 11.98 -28.99
N LYS A 545 3.37 12.27 -27.73
CA LYS A 545 3.24 13.61 -27.15
C LYS A 545 3.72 13.60 -25.70
N ASN A 546 4.08 14.76 -25.17
CA ASN A 546 4.51 14.96 -23.76
C ASN A 546 5.70 14.07 -23.32
N GLY A 547 6.54 13.64 -24.27
CA GLY A 547 7.80 12.92 -24.01
C GLY A 547 7.59 11.55 -23.35
N PRO A 548 6.94 10.57 -24.03
CA PRO A 548 6.76 9.25 -23.47
C PRO A 548 8.11 8.59 -23.14
N GLY A 549 8.20 8.02 -21.94
CA GLY A 549 9.31 7.17 -21.56
C GLY A 549 9.24 5.79 -22.21
N VAL A 550 10.32 5.03 -22.21
CA VAL A 550 10.41 3.70 -22.83
C VAL A 550 9.40 2.68 -22.31
N TRP A 551 8.81 2.92 -21.14
CA TRP A 551 7.79 2.08 -20.51
C TRP A 551 6.36 2.57 -20.72
N GLU A 552 6.17 3.75 -21.33
CA GLU A 552 4.86 4.35 -21.60
C GLU A 552 4.22 3.72 -22.84
N THR A 553 3.73 2.50 -22.70
CA THR A 553 3.23 1.69 -23.83
C THR A 553 1.97 2.28 -24.47
N PRO A 554 1.93 2.44 -25.81
CA PRO A 554 0.80 3.02 -26.54
C PRO A 554 -0.33 1.98 -26.71
N THR A 555 -1.31 1.99 -25.81
CA THR A 555 -2.47 1.07 -25.86
C THR A 555 -3.77 1.74 -26.31
N GLN A 556 -3.90 3.04 -26.03
CA GLN A 556 -5.03 3.90 -26.37
C GLN A 556 -4.60 5.37 -26.29
N SER A 557 -5.45 6.30 -26.74
CA SER A 557 -5.18 7.73 -26.52
C SER A 557 -5.16 8.07 -25.03
N ASN A 558 -4.07 8.72 -24.57
CA ASN A 558 -3.84 9.11 -23.18
C ASN A 558 -2.97 10.37 -23.10
N TRP A 559 -2.34 10.66 -21.95
CA TRP A 559 -1.46 11.82 -21.79
C TRP A 559 -0.24 11.79 -22.74
N PHE A 560 0.32 10.63 -23.03
CA PHE A 560 1.54 10.44 -23.83
C PHE A 560 1.27 10.08 -25.30
N TRP A 561 0.08 9.60 -25.65
CA TRP A 561 -0.23 9.05 -26.97
C TRP A 561 -1.57 9.53 -27.50
N ASP A 562 -1.63 9.83 -28.80
CA ASP A 562 -2.88 9.90 -29.53
C ASP A 562 -2.96 8.75 -30.53
N GLU A 563 -4.04 7.96 -30.49
CA GLU A 563 -4.31 6.92 -31.49
C GLU A 563 -4.65 7.59 -32.81
N ILE A 564 -3.99 7.17 -33.88
CA ILE A 564 -4.13 7.75 -35.24
C ILE A 564 -4.39 6.65 -36.25
N SER A 565 -4.82 7.03 -37.47
CA SER A 565 -4.92 6.09 -38.57
C SER A 565 -3.53 5.61 -39.00
N CYS A 566 -3.38 4.33 -39.28
CA CYS A 566 -2.14 3.72 -39.80
C CYS A 566 -1.91 4.00 -41.30
N GLN A 567 -2.64 4.98 -41.89
CA GLN A 567 -2.49 5.35 -43.32
C GLN A 567 -1.52 6.50 -43.50
#